data_f1dd566f71db427616b82ced03b3e2a2
#
_entry.id   f1dd566f71db427616b82ced03b3e2a2
#
_cell.length_a   1.000
_cell.length_b   1.000
_cell.length_c   1.000
_cell.angle_alpha   90.00
_cell.angle_beta   90.00
_cell.angle_gamma   90.00
#
_symmetry.space_group_name_H-M   'P 1'
#
loop_
_entity.id
_entity.type
_entity.pdbx_description
1 polymer ?
#
loop_
_entity_poly.entity_id
_entity_poly.type
_entity_poly.pdbx_seq_one_letter_code
_entity_poly.pdbx_strand_id
1 'polypeptide(L)'
;MGLEEEIEELREEIAETPYNKSTEAHIGRLKAKLAEKKEELEKRQSSGSGGTGYAVEKHGDATVALVGFPSVGKSTLVNAFTNADSEVGAYEFTTLEVNPGMLEFRGANIQILDVPGLIEGAAENRGGGKAVLSVVRTADLVVFVLSPFEVEQYDRLKDELYKNKVRLDTTPPDLTVRKTGKGGLQVTASDSVSLETETIRSVLRENEVINADVTVRGDPTIDELVDGVMDNRVYLPSMVVVNKMDLIDRDYLPTVEADLEDRGIAPDDAVYISAEMERGLDALQERLWDELGLVRLYMDKPGRGVDYEE
;
A
#
# COMPACT_ATOMS: atom_id res chain seq x y z
N MET A 1 20.80 6.72 -25.50
CA MET A 1 19.55 7.03 -24.79
C MET A 1 19.66 6.43 -23.38
N GLY A 2 19.42 7.19 -22.35
CA GLY A 2 19.42 6.69 -20.97
C GLY A 2 18.09 5.99 -20.66
N LEU A 3 18.06 5.09 -19.67
CA LEU A 3 16.81 4.42 -19.25
C LEU A 3 15.71 5.42 -18.85
N GLU A 4 16.10 6.55 -18.28
CA GLU A 4 15.15 7.61 -17.88
C GLU A 4 14.51 8.28 -19.11
N GLU A 5 15.28 8.51 -20.18
CA GLU A 5 14.79 9.03 -21.46
C GLU A 5 13.82 8.03 -22.13
N GLU A 6 14.16 6.73 -22.13
CA GLU A 6 13.27 5.69 -22.66
C GLU A 6 11.94 5.58 -21.89
N ILE A 7 11.98 5.77 -20.56
CA ILE A 7 10.78 5.78 -19.71
C ILE A 7 9.89 6.99 -20.05
N GLU A 8 10.47 8.15 -20.27
CA GLU A 8 9.69 9.35 -20.59
C GLU A 8 9.09 9.28 -21.99
N GLU A 9 9.84 8.81 -22.99
CA GLU A 9 9.32 8.54 -24.34
C GLU A 9 8.12 7.57 -24.32
N LEU A 10 8.21 6.48 -23.53
CA LEU A 10 7.12 5.52 -23.39
C LEU A 10 5.88 6.14 -22.74
N ARG A 11 6.05 7.05 -21.76
CA ARG A 11 4.94 7.78 -21.14
C ARG A 11 4.25 8.71 -22.13
N GLU A 12 5.03 9.46 -22.90
CA GLU A 12 4.52 10.35 -23.93
C GLU A 12 3.74 9.57 -24.99
N GLU A 13 4.31 8.46 -25.49
CA GLU A 13 3.64 7.60 -26.48
C GLU A 13 2.32 7.03 -25.96
N ILE A 14 2.28 6.57 -24.69
CA ILE A 14 1.04 6.11 -24.05
C ILE A 14 0.01 7.25 -23.95
N ALA A 15 0.44 8.45 -23.56
CA ALA A 15 -0.46 9.60 -23.40
C ALA A 15 -1.03 10.10 -24.75
N GLU A 16 -0.23 10.05 -25.81
CA GLU A 16 -0.63 10.47 -27.16
C GLU A 16 -1.46 9.41 -27.89
N THR A 17 -1.41 8.14 -27.48
CA THR A 17 -2.14 7.05 -28.14
C THR A 17 -3.60 7.01 -27.67
N PRO A 18 -4.60 7.30 -28.51
CA PRO A 18 -6.01 7.22 -28.13
C PRO A 18 -6.38 5.78 -27.78
N TYR A 19 -7.05 5.57 -26.63
CA TYR A 19 -7.52 4.26 -26.23
C TYR A 19 -8.75 3.83 -27.05
N ASN A 20 -8.63 2.74 -27.80
CA ASN A 20 -9.71 2.06 -28.51
C ASN A 20 -9.31 0.60 -28.79
N LYS A 21 -10.27 -0.22 -29.26
CA LYS A 21 -10.04 -1.65 -29.55
C LYS A 21 -8.85 -1.92 -30.48
N SER A 22 -8.57 -1.05 -31.46
CA SER A 22 -7.44 -1.25 -32.39
C SER A 22 -6.08 -0.91 -31.77
N THR A 23 -6.04 -0.03 -30.75
CA THR A 23 -4.83 0.39 -30.05
C THR A 23 -4.63 -0.32 -28.72
N GLU A 24 -5.61 -1.07 -28.24
CA GLU A 24 -5.60 -1.74 -26.94
C GLU A 24 -4.36 -2.64 -26.74
N ALA A 25 -4.07 -3.52 -27.72
CA ALA A 25 -2.90 -4.39 -27.66
C ALA A 25 -1.57 -3.62 -27.74
N HIS A 26 -1.53 -2.48 -28.46
CA HIS A 26 -0.37 -1.61 -28.51
C HIS A 26 -0.13 -0.91 -27.19
N ILE A 27 -1.17 -0.33 -26.60
CA ILE A 27 -1.11 0.29 -25.27
C ILE A 27 -0.70 -0.74 -24.20
N GLY A 28 -1.23 -1.97 -24.28
CA GLY A 28 -0.85 -3.07 -23.40
C GLY A 28 0.66 -3.35 -23.44
N ARG A 29 1.26 -3.42 -24.63
CA ARG A 29 2.71 -3.58 -24.79
C ARG A 29 3.48 -2.42 -24.23
N LEU A 30 3.09 -1.17 -24.52
CA LEU A 30 3.77 0.02 -24.01
C LEU A 30 3.76 0.07 -22.49
N LYS A 31 2.63 -0.24 -21.85
CA LYS A 31 2.51 -0.27 -20.39
C LYS A 31 3.38 -1.38 -19.78
N ALA A 32 3.39 -2.57 -20.37
CA ALA A 32 4.26 -3.67 -19.93
C ALA A 32 5.74 -3.30 -20.05
N LYS A 33 6.16 -2.73 -21.19
CA LYS A 33 7.52 -2.26 -21.40
C LYS A 33 7.92 -1.13 -20.44
N LEU A 34 7.02 -0.21 -20.19
CA LEU A 34 7.22 0.86 -19.21
C LEU A 34 7.45 0.28 -17.80
N ALA A 35 6.67 -0.73 -17.41
CA ALA A 35 6.80 -1.39 -16.10
C ALA A 35 8.15 -2.13 -15.99
N GLU A 36 8.58 -2.85 -17.04
CA GLU A 36 9.89 -3.53 -17.12
C GLU A 36 11.04 -2.53 -17.02
N LYS A 37 11.00 -1.42 -17.79
CA LYS A 37 12.05 -0.40 -17.77
C LYS A 37 12.18 0.30 -16.44
N LYS A 38 11.08 0.55 -15.75
CA LYS A 38 11.09 1.07 -14.37
C LYS A 38 11.76 0.09 -13.42
N GLU A 39 11.48 -1.21 -13.55
CA GLU A 39 12.11 -2.23 -12.72
C GLU A 39 13.62 -2.36 -13.01
N GLU A 40 14.03 -2.26 -14.28
CA GLU A 40 15.45 -2.25 -14.67
C GLU A 40 16.17 -1.04 -14.07
N LEU A 41 15.55 0.15 -14.10
CA LEU A 41 16.10 1.36 -13.49
C LEU A 41 16.29 1.19 -11.99
N GLU A 42 15.27 0.64 -11.29
CA GLU A 42 15.37 0.33 -9.86
C GLU A 42 16.49 -0.65 -9.53
N LYS A 43 16.63 -1.72 -10.30
CA LYS A 43 17.72 -2.72 -10.14
C LYS A 43 19.10 -2.09 -10.32
N ARG A 44 19.28 -1.24 -11.32
CA ARG A 44 20.55 -0.52 -11.55
C ARG A 44 20.89 0.44 -10.39
N GLN A 45 19.90 1.18 -9.90
CA GLN A 45 20.08 2.08 -8.76
C GLN A 45 20.36 1.33 -7.45
N SER A 46 19.83 0.10 -7.28
CA SER A 46 20.03 -0.71 -6.08
C SER A 46 21.32 -1.52 -6.09
N SER A 47 21.92 -1.79 -7.26
CA SER A 47 23.17 -2.55 -7.35
C SER A 47 24.40 -1.80 -6.78
N GLY A 48 24.28 -0.53 -6.43
CA GLY A 48 25.32 0.27 -5.78
C GLY A 48 25.30 0.29 -4.24
N SER A 49 24.24 -0.20 -3.60
CA SER A 49 24.16 -0.32 -2.16
C SER A 49 23.94 -1.79 -1.81
N GLY A 50 24.91 -2.41 -1.16
CA GLY A 50 24.82 -3.81 -0.70
C GLY A 50 23.52 -4.02 0.08
N GLY A 51 22.63 -4.82 -0.51
CA GLY A 51 21.29 -5.02 0.00
C GLY A 51 21.29 -5.84 1.29
N THR A 52 21.29 -5.17 2.43
CA THR A 52 20.65 -5.71 3.62
C THR A 52 19.17 -5.41 3.45
N GLY A 53 18.33 -6.45 3.33
CA GLY A 53 16.89 -6.28 3.24
C GLY A 53 16.39 -5.53 4.48
N TYR A 54 15.78 -4.39 4.28
CA TYR A 54 15.15 -3.61 5.33
C TYR A 54 13.76 -4.19 5.68
N ALA A 55 13.71 -5.47 6.03
CA ALA A 55 12.48 -6.07 6.53
C ALA A 55 12.40 -5.78 8.03
N VAL A 56 11.36 -5.08 8.45
CA VAL A 56 11.01 -5.00 9.87
C VAL A 56 10.42 -6.35 10.27
N GLU A 57 10.92 -6.92 11.34
CA GLU A 57 10.38 -8.16 11.87
C GLU A 57 8.97 -7.90 12.40
N LYS A 58 8.00 -8.71 11.96
CA LYS A 58 6.61 -8.61 12.43
C LYS A 58 6.52 -9.13 13.86
N HIS A 59 6.01 -8.29 14.73
CA HIS A 59 5.73 -8.64 16.12
C HIS A 59 4.24 -8.44 16.42
N GLY A 60 3.66 -9.35 17.19
CA GLY A 60 2.24 -9.30 17.52
C GLY A 60 1.36 -9.94 16.45
N ASP A 61 0.07 -9.63 16.50
CA ASP A 61 -0.98 -10.25 15.69
C ASP A 61 -1.19 -9.53 14.36
N ALA A 62 -0.87 -8.22 14.30
CA ALA A 62 -0.94 -7.40 13.09
C ALA A 62 0.07 -6.25 13.13
N THR A 63 0.39 -5.70 11.95
CA THR A 63 1.32 -4.58 11.78
C THR A 63 0.65 -3.46 10.99
N VAL A 64 0.66 -2.25 11.55
CA VAL A 64 0.10 -1.03 10.97
C VAL A 64 1.24 -0.07 10.64
N ALA A 65 1.27 0.44 9.41
CA ALA A 65 2.21 1.47 8.98
C ALA A 65 1.54 2.86 8.99
N LEU A 66 2.03 3.78 9.79
CA LEU A 66 1.59 5.18 9.77
C LEU A 66 2.34 5.94 8.68
N VAL A 67 1.60 6.49 7.74
CA VAL A 67 2.10 7.24 6.59
C VAL A 67 1.56 8.67 6.65
N GLY A 68 2.44 9.66 6.51
CA GLY A 68 2.04 11.07 6.56
C GLY A 68 3.27 11.97 6.51
N PHE A 69 3.06 13.23 6.19
CA PHE A 69 4.11 14.23 6.15
C PHE A 69 4.74 14.49 7.53
N PRO A 70 5.89 15.15 7.59
CA PRO A 70 6.46 15.60 8.86
C PRO A 70 5.46 16.44 9.67
N SER A 71 5.55 16.36 10.97
CA SER A 71 4.75 17.16 11.90
C SER A 71 3.23 16.94 11.90
N VAL A 72 2.68 15.95 11.19
CA VAL A 72 1.24 15.61 11.29
C VAL A 72 0.88 14.91 12.61
N GLY A 73 1.88 14.51 13.41
CA GLY A 73 1.69 13.91 14.74
C GLY A 73 1.71 12.39 14.77
N LYS A 74 2.36 11.72 13.82
CA LYS A 74 2.52 10.25 13.81
C LYS A 74 3.20 9.72 15.07
N SER A 75 4.35 10.29 15.44
CA SER A 75 5.08 9.88 16.64
C SER A 75 4.32 10.19 17.93
N THR A 76 3.54 11.28 17.97
CA THR A 76 2.62 11.58 19.08
C THR A 76 1.55 10.51 19.19
N LEU A 77 1.00 10.06 18.05
CA LEU A 77 0.00 9.00 18.00
C LEU A 77 0.58 7.66 18.47
N VAL A 78 1.78 7.29 18.02
CA VAL A 78 2.48 6.09 18.51
C VAL A 78 2.65 6.15 20.03
N ASN A 79 3.11 7.28 20.55
CA ASN A 79 3.29 7.44 22.01
C ASN A 79 1.97 7.36 22.77
N ALA A 80 0.87 7.91 22.22
CA ALA A 80 -0.45 7.84 22.84
C ALA A 80 -1.00 6.40 22.92
N PHE A 81 -0.64 5.54 21.96
CA PHE A 81 -1.00 4.13 21.98
C PHE A 81 -0.08 3.26 22.84
N THR A 82 1.19 3.65 22.96
CA THR A 82 2.22 2.86 23.65
C THR A 82 2.24 3.13 25.16
N ASN A 83 1.19 3.69 25.75
CA ASN A 83 1.14 4.13 27.15
C ASN A 83 2.19 3.48 28.06
N ALA A 84 2.83 4.30 28.86
CA ALA A 84 3.93 4.21 29.81
C ALA A 84 4.23 2.88 30.56
N ASP A 85 3.49 1.81 30.34
CA ASP A 85 3.65 0.51 31.01
C ASP A 85 3.95 -0.67 30.05
N SER A 86 3.93 -0.49 28.72
CA SER A 86 4.46 -1.54 27.85
C SER A 86 5.98 -1.52 27.92
N GLU A 87 6.60 -2.62 28.33
CA GLU A 87 8.04 -2.82 28.17
C GLU A 87 8.36 -2.59 26.69
N VAL A 88 8.88 -1.40 26.37
CA VAL A 88 9.47 -1.11 25.06
C VAL A 88 10.60 -2.11 24.93
N GLY A 89 10.31 -3.26 24.32
CA GLY A 89 11.34 -4.20 23.95
C GLY A 89 12.36 -3.43 23.13
N ALA A 90 13.60 -3.40 23.58
CA ALA A 90 14.70 -2.79 22.86
C ALA A 90 14.90 -3.56 21.56
N TYR A 91 14.13 -3.17 20.55
CA TYR A 91 14.26 -3.72 19.20
C TYR A 91 15.49 -3.08 18.57
N GLU A 92 16.53 -3.87 18.35
CA GLU A 92 17.72 -3.44 17.61
C GLU A 92 17.35 -3.22 16.14
N PHE A 93 16.82 -2.02 15.83
CA PHE A 93 16.61 -1.61 14.43
C PHE A 93 17.93 -1.10 13.85
N THR A 94 18.52 -1.91 13.01
CA THR A 94 19.68 -1.52 12.23
C THR A 94 19.24 -0.59 11.10
N THR A 95 19.62 0.68 11.15
CA THR A 95 19.73 1.67 10.07
C THR A 95 18.52 2.51 9.63
N LEU A 96 17.29 2.25 10.09
CA LEU A 96 16.16 3.17 9.91
C LEU A 96 15.63 3.58 11.28
N GLU A 97 15.37 4.88 11.45
CA GLU A 97 14.68 5.44 12.62
C GLU A 97 13.17 5.16 12.55
N VAL A 98 12.78 3.88 12.46
CA VAL A 98 11.38 3.48 12.61
C VAL A 98 11.13 3.33 14.11
N ASN A 99 10.23 4.13 14.68
CA ASN A 99 9.80 3.99 16.06
C ASN A 99 8.60 3.06 16.13
N PRO A 100 8.76 1.82 16.60
CA PRO A 100 7.64 0.91 16.79
C PRO A 100 6.92 1.23 18.10
N GLY A 101 5.59 1.19 18.06
CA GLY A 101 4.74 1.12 19.23
C GLY A 101 3.99 -0.21 19.26
N MET A 102 3.50 -0.61 20.41
CA MET A 102 2.63 -1.76 20.55
C MET A 102 1.31 -1.29 21.14
N LEU A 103 0.22 -1.51 20.41
CA LEU A 103 -1.13 -1.28 20.86
C LEU A 103 -1.72 -2.62 21.31
N GLU A 104 -2.07 -2.71 22.58
CA GLU A 104 -2.87 -3.84 23.10
C GLU A 104 -4.35 -3.48 23.06
N PHE A 105 -5.13 -4.18 22.25
CA PHE A 105 -6.56 -3.94 22.13
C PHE A 105 -7.31 -5.26 21.97
N ARG A 106 -8.32 -5.49 22.83
CA ARG A 106 -9.15 -6.70 22.84
C ARG A 106 -8.37 -8.03 22.87
N GLY A 107 -7.18 -8.03 23.48
CA GLY A 107 -6.31 -9.19 23.57
C GLY A 107 -5.43 -9.43 22.35
N ALA A 108 -5.46 -8.55 21.35
CA ALA A 108 -4.50 -8.54 20.25
C ALA A 108 -3.39 -7.52 20.49
N ASN A 109 -2.18 -7.86 20.05
CA ASN A 109 -1.02 -7.00 20.03
C ASN A 109 -0.81 -6.47 18.61
N ILE A 110 -1.09 -5.19 18.39
CA ILE A 110 -0.98 -4.54 17.09
C ILE A 110 0.29 -3.70 17.08
N GLN A 111 1.25 -4.06 16.24
CA GLN A 111 2.47 -3.30 16.05
C GLN A 111 2.19 -2.06 15.21
N ILE A 112 2.49 -0.88 15.75
CA ILE A 112 2.33 0.40 15.05
C ILE A 112 3.72 0.91 14.67
N LEU A 113 3.95 1.12 13.38
CA LEU A 113 5.21 1.59 12.84
C LEU A 113 5.08 3.06 12.41
N ASP A 114 5.79 3.96 13.07
CA ASP A 114 5.98 5.32 12.55
C ASP A 114 7.01 5.25 11.42
N VAL A 115 6.54 5.53 10.21
CA VAL A 115 7.37 5.48 9.01
C VAL A 115 7.76 6.92 8.62
N PRO A 116 8.92 7.42 9.10
CA PRO A 116 9.36 8.77 8.80
C PRO A 116 9.90 8.88 7.37
N GLY A 117 9.74 10.04 6.75
CA GLY A 117 10.49 10.42 5.55
C GLY A 117 10.07 9.73 4.25
N LEU A 118 8.83 9.19 4.14
CA LEU A 118 8.34 8.61 2.87
C LEU A 118 8.52 9.57 1.68
N ILE A 119 8.43 10.87 1.92
CA ILE A 119 8.44 11.90 0.87
C ILE A 119 9.79 12.62 0.78
N GLU A 120 10.48 12.85 1.89
CA GLU A 120 11.76 13.57 1.90
C GLU A 120 12.89 12.80 1.22
N GLY A 121 12.84 11.46 1.24
CA GLY A 121 13.85 10.59 0.62
C GLY A 121 13.56 10.18 -0.81
N ALA A 122 12.31 10.16 -1.23
CA ALA A 122 11.91 9.73 -2.58
C ALA A 122 12.24 10.80 -3.63
N ALA A 123 12.04 12.08 -3.31
CA ALA A 123 12.34 13.19 -4.23
C ALA A 123 13.85 13.44 -4.44
N GLU A 124 14.71 13.03 -3.51
CA GLU A 124 16.15 13.29 -3.56
C GLU A 124 17.04 12.09 -3.93
N ASN A 125 16.46 10.93 -4.30
CA ASN A 125 17.21 9.71 -4.66
C ASN A 125 18.22 9.22 -3.60
N ARG A 126 18.08 9.67 -2.36
CA ARG A 126 18.98 9.33 -1.25
C ARG A 126 18.44 8.14 -0.48
N GLY A 127 18.58 6.93 -1.00
CA GLY A 127 18.45 5.62 -0.29
C GLY A 127 17.36 5.38 0.78
N GLY A 128 16.88 6.40 1.47
CA GLY A 128 15.93 6.33 2.56
C GLY A 128 14.50 5.95 2.13
N GLY A 129 14.03 6.47 1.02
CA GLY A 129 12.65 6.19 0.54
C GLY A 129 12.40 4.72 0.24
N LYS A 130 13.40 3.99 -0.31
CA LYS A 130 13.27 2.55 -0.59
C LYS A 130 13.17 1.71 0.68
N ALA A 131 13.87 2.08 1.72
CA ALA A 131 13.85 1.39 2.99
C ALA A 131 12.51 1.57 3.70
N VAL A 132 11.99 2.80 3.70
CA VAL A 132 10.67 3.16 4.22
C VAL A 132 9.55 2.37 3.52
N LEU A 133 9.61 2.30 2.19
CA LEU A 133 8.64 1.55 1.39
C LEU A 133 8.73 0.04 1.62
N SER A 134 9.93 -0.46 1.92
CA SER A 134 10.12 -1.85 2.34
C SER A 134 9.35 -2.16 3.63
N VAL A 135 9.32 -1.23 4.58
CA VAL A 135 8.55 -1.34 5.82
C VAL A 135 7.05 -1.35 5.53
N VAL A 136 6.56 -0.39 4.74
CA VAL A 136 5.12 -0.34 4.36
C VAL A 136 4.68 -1.64 3.69
N ARG A 137 5.52 -2.24 2.86
CA ARG A 137 5.21 -3.51 2.17
C ARG A 137 5.10 -4.72 3.11
N THR A 138 5.57 -4.62 4.33
CA THR A 138 5.43 -5.68 5.35
C THR A 138 4.24 -5.45 6.28
N ALA A 139 3.59 -4.29 6.23
CA ALA A 139 2.41 -3.99 7.03
C ALA A 139 1.17 -4.79 6.56
N ASP A 140 0.19 -4.86 7.43
CA ASP A 140 -1.12 -5.46 7.16
C ASP A 140 -2.17 -4.37 6.88
N LEU A 141 -1.91 -3.13 7.31
CA LEU A 141 -2.75 -1.95 7.08
C LEU A 141 -1.89 -0.69 6.94
N VAL A 142 -2.27 0.20 6.03
CA VAL A 142 -1.69 1.54 5.89
C VAL A 142 -2.64 2.57 6.50
N VAL A 143 -2.14 3.40 7.41
CA VAL A 143 -2.90 4.51 8.00
C VAL A 143 -2.32 5.83 7.54
N PHE A 144 -3.08 6.57 6.74
CA PHE A 144 -2.74 7.93 6.37
C PHE A 144 -3.06 8.88 7.52
N VAL A 145 -2.03 9.50 8.08
CA VAL A 145 -2.20 10.53 9.12
C VAL A 145 -2.07 11.90 8.49
N LEU A 146 -3.16 12.64 8.47
CA LEU A 146 -3.28 13.95 7.84
C LEU A 146 -3.51 15.05 8.89
N SER A 147 -3.17 16.28 8.53
CA SER A 147 -3.55 17.48 9.26
C SER A 147 -4.84 18.04 8.64
N PRO A 148 -5.77 18.64 9.44
CA PRO A 148 -6.98 19.26 8.91
C PRO A 148 -6.70 20.46 7.99
N PHE A 149 -5.45 20.97 7.98
CA PHE A 149 -5.02 22.09 7.14
C PHE A 149 -4.33 21.67 5.84
N GLU A 150 -4.05 20.38 5.66
CA GLU A 150 -3.20 19.86 4.58
C GLU A 150 -3.71 18.49 4.10
N VAL A 151 -5.04 18.37 3.93
CA VAL A 151 -5.68 17.11 3.49
C VAL A 151 -5.22 16.72 2.08
N GLU A 152 -4.86 17.68 1.24
CA GLU A 152 -4.34 17.47 -0.12
C GLU A 152 -3.04 16.67 -0.17
N GLN A 153 -2.34 16.53 0.95
CA GLN A 153 -1.15 15.69 1.05
C GLN A 153 -1.47 14.20 0.80
N TYR A 154 -2.73 13.79 1.01
CA TYR A 154 -3.18 12.42 0.74
C TYR A 154 -2.86 11.95 -0.68
N ASP A 155 -3.12 12.78 -1.68
CA ASP A 155 -2.92 12.43 -3.09
C ASP A 155 -1.45 12.12 -3.37
N ARG A 156 -0.53 12.92 -2.81
CA ARG A 156 0.91 12.72 -2.96
C ARG A 156 1.40 11.45 -2.30
N LEU A 157 0.89 11.14 -1.11
CA LEU A 157 1.21 9.92 -0.38
C LEU A 157 0.75 8.68 -1.14
N LYS A 158 -0.48 8.72 -1.64
CA LYS A 158 -1.08 7.63 -2.42
C LYS A 158 -0.31 7.39 -3.72
N ASP A 159 0.04 8.45 -4.45
CA ASP A 159 0.83 8.37 -5.67
C ASP A 159 2.21 7.78 -5.41
N GLU A 160 2.86 8.16 -4.31
CA GLU A 160 4.18 7.64 -3.96
C GLU A 160 4.12 6.15 -3.64
N LEU A 161 3.12 5.70 -2.88
CA LEU A 161 2.90 4.28 -2.61
C LEU A 161 2.61 3.51 -3.90
N TYR A 162 1.77 4.05 -4.79
CA TYR A 162 1.46 3.43 -6.07
C TYR A 162 2.71 3.26 -6.96
N LYS A 163 3.57 4.30 -7.08
CA LYS A 163 4.84 4.24 -7.81
C LYS A 163 5.76 3.16 -7.26
N ASN A 164 5.69 2.91 -5.96
CA ASN A 164 6.49 1.93 -5.25
C ASN A 164 5.81 0.57 -5.07
N LYS A 165 4.90 0.23 -6.01
CA LYS A 165 4.30 -1.12 -6.13
C LYS A 165 3.37 -1.51 -4.99
N VAL A 166 2.86 -0.53 -4.22
CA VAL A 166 1.78 -0.73 -3.25
C VAL A 166 0.45 -0.39 -3.92
N ARG A 167 -0.51 -1.27 -3.80
CA ARG A 167 -1.88 -1.11 -4.27
C ARG A 167 -2.79 -1.07 -3.06
N LEU A 168 -3.50 0.04 -2.91
CA LEU A 168 -4.36 0.29 -1.76
C LEU A 168 -5.82 0.00 -2.12
N ASP A 169 -6.53 -0.62 -1.18
CA ASP A 169 -7.98 -0.84 -1.22
C ASP A 169 -8.46 -1.57 -2.48
N THR A 170 -7.58 -2.38 -3.04
CA THR A 170 -7.86 -3.22 -4.20
C THR A 170 -7.40 -4.66 -3.94
N THR A 171 -7.96 -5.59 -4.68
CA THR A 171 -7.54 -6.99 -4.63
C THR A 171 -6.63 -7.32 -5.81
N PRO A 172 -5.71 -8.29 -5.64
CA PRO A 172 -4.94 -8.82 -6.77
C PRO A 172 -5.87 -9.25 -7.91
N PRO A 173 -5.50 -9.02 -9.19
CA PRO A 173 -6.30 -9.52 -10.30
C PRO A 173 -6.35 -11.05 -10.27
N ASP A 174 -7.52 -11.62 -10.56
CA ASP A 174 -7.69 -13.08 -10.66
C ASP A 174 -7.02 -13.61 -11.93
N LEU A 175 -5.71 -13.66 -11.88
CA LEU A 175 -4.80 -14.08 -12.93
C LEU A 175 -3.94 -15.24 -12.46
N THR A 176 -3.93 -16.32 -13.23
CA THR A 176 -3.03 -17.45 -13.00
C THR A 176 -2.13 -17.62 -14.22
N VAL A 177 -0.81 -17.52 -14.01
CA VAL A 177 0.20 -17.74 -15.05
C VAL A 177 1.03 -18.97 -14.71
N ARG A 178 0.79 -20.07 -15.43
CA ARG A 178 1.53 -21.32 -15.24
C ARG A 178 2.54 -21.48 -16.39
N LYS A 179 3.80 -21.15 -16.12
CA LYS A 179 4.88 -21.32 -17.13
C LYS A 179 5.05 -22.77 -17.53
N THR A 180 5.18 -23.02 -18.83
CA THR A 180 5.38 -24.34 -19.43
C THR A 180 6.69 -24.37 -20.24
N GLY A 181 7.24 -25.57 -20.49
CA GLY A 181 8.49 -25.70 -21.26
C GLY A 181 8.31 -25.50 -22.76
N LYS A 182 7.10 -25.65 -23.29
CA LYS A 182 6.74 -25.58 -24.73
C LYS A 182 5.24 -25.39 -24.90
N GLY A 183 4.78 -25.04 -26.09
CA GLY A 183 3.36 -24.96 -26.43
C GLY A 183 2.85 -23.55 -26.69
N GLY A 184 3.69 -22.54 -26.48
CA GLY A 184 3.29 -21.13 -26.64
C GLY A 184 2.38 -20.65 -25.50
N LEU A 185 1.70 -19.53 -25.74
CA LEU A 185 0.76 -18.94 -24.80
C LEU A 185 -0.65 -19.50 -25.06
N GLN A 186 -1.15 -20.29 -24.11
CA GLN A 186 -2.55 -20.72 -24.06
C GLN A 186 -3.30 -19.82 -23.10
N VAL A 187 -4.16 -18.94 -23.63
CA VAL A 187 -4.92 -17.98 -22.83
C VAL A 187 -6.37 -18.39 -22.78
N THR A 188 -6.88 -18.59 -21.58
CA THR A 188 -8.29 -18.82 -21.26
C THR A 188 -8.81 -17.63 -20.46
N ALA A 189 -9.76 -16.91 -21.02
CA ALA A 189 -10.42 -15.78 -20.35
C ALA A 189 -11.88 -16.14 -20.05
N SER A 190 -12.40 -15.69 -18.91
CA SER A 190 -13.84 -15.80 -18.63
C SER A 190 -14.64 -14.82 -19.51
N ASP A 191 -15.94 -15.08 -19.65
CA ASP A 191 -16.84 -14.21 -20.45
C ASP A 191 -16.95 -12.78 -19.91
N SER A 192 -16.55 -12.56 -18.65
CA SER A 192 -16.51 -11.23 -18.02
C SER A 192 -15.32 -10.38 -18.45
N VAL A 193 -14.28 -10.97 -19.05
CA VAL A 193 -13.06 -10.26 -19.44
C VAL A 193 -13.31 -9.42 -20.69
N SER A 194 -13.19 -8.11 -20.57
CA SER A 194 -13.37 -7.17 -21.70
C SER A 194 -12.12 -7.02 -22.56
N LEU A 195 -10.93 -7.35 -22.01
CA LEU A 195 -9.64 -7.29 -22.73
C LEU A 195 -9.59 -8.35 -23.85
N GLU A 196 -9.09 -7.94 -25.00
CA GLU A 196 -8.87 -8.89 -26.10
C GLU A 196 -7.74 -9.88 -25.76
N THR A 197 -7.91 -11.12 -26.19
CA THR A 197 -6.90 -12.18 -25.97
C THR A 197 -5.51 -11.79 -26.50
N GLU A 198 -5.47 -10.99 -27.60
CA GLU A 198 -4.20 -10.53 -28.15
C GLU A 198 -3.53 -9.45 -27.27
N THR A 199 -4.32 -8.62 -26.58
CA THR A 199 -3.80 -7.68 -25.57
C THR A 199 -3.13 -8.46 -24.43
N ILE A 200 -3.80 -9.49 -23.90
CA ILE A 200 -3.26 -10.36 -22.85
C ILE A 200 -1.96 -11.02 -23.32
N ARG A 201 -1.93 -11.59 -24.54
CA ARG A 201 -0.71 -12.19 -25.11
C ARG A 201 0.40 -11.18 -25.28
N SER A 202 0.07 -9.95 -25.69
CA SER A 202 1.07 -8.90 -25.91
C SER A 202 1.75 -8.48 -24.61
N VAL A 203 0.98 -8.31 -23.53
CA VAL A 203 1.50 -8.01 -22.19
C VAL A 203 2.39 -9.15 -21.68
N LEU A 204 1.96 -10.42 -21.85
CA LEU A 204 2.75 -11.58 -21.44
C LEU A 204 4.08 -11.68 -22.19
N ARG A 205 4.08 -11.48 -23.52
CA ARG A 205 5.31 -11.54 -24.34
C ARG A 205 6.30 -10.45 -23.95
N GLU A 206 5.82 -9.24 -23.68
CA GLU A 206 6.67 -8.13 -23.28
C GLU A 206 7.35 -8.42 -21.91
N ASN A 207 6.68 -9.16 -21.03
CA ASN A 207 7.26 -9.63 -19.76
C ASN A 207 8.00 -10.98 -19.91
N GLU A 208 8.52 -11.30 -21.12
CA GLU A 208 9.30 -12.50 -21.41
C GLU A 208 8.57 -13.83 -21.15
N VAL A 209 7.26 -13.82 -21.00
CA VAL A 209 6.44 -15.03 -20.86
C VAL A 209 6.11 -15.56 -22.26
N ILE A 210 6.86 -16.57 -22.72
CA ILE A 210 6.74 -17.10 -24.08
C ILE A 210 5.89 -18.38 -24.12
N ASN A 211 5.98 -19.20 -23.06
CA ASN A 211 5.24 -20.46 -22.97
C ASN A 211 4.54 -20.53 -21.61
N ALA A 212 3.22 -20.47 -21.58
CA ALA A 212 2.42 -20.58 -20.38
C ALA A 212 0.97 -20.94 -20.67
N ASP A 213 0.34 -21.60 -19.69
CA ASP A 213 -1.10 -21.69 -19.58
C ASP A 213 -1.56 -20.54 -18.69
N VAL A 214 -2.38 -19.66 -19.22
CA VAL A 214 -2.83 -18.42 -18.57
C VAL A 214 -4.35 -18.45 -18.44
N THR A 215 -4.81 -18.24 -17.23
CA THR A 215 -6.25 -18.13 -16.94
C THR A 215 -6.50 -16.74 -16.36
N VAL A 216 -7.42 -16.00 -16.98
CA VAL A 216 -7.86 -14.67 -16.52
C VAL A 216 -9.33 -14.77 -16.14
N ARG A 217 -9.66 -14.41 -14.92
CA ARG A 217 -11.02 -14.28 -14.42
C ARG A 217 -11.25 -12.84 -13.96
N GLY A 218 -12.52 -12.49 -13.76
CA GLY A 218 -12.87 -11.09 -13.51
C GLY A 218 -12.74 -10.24 -14.79
N ASP A 219 -12.58 -8.95 -14.64
CA ASP A 219 -12.40 -7.99 -15.74
C ASP A 219 -11.25 -7.02 -15.40
N PRO A 220 -10.00 -7.49 -15.47
CA PRO A 220 -8.86 -6.65 -15.12
C PRO A 220 -8.64 -5.56 -16.18
N THR A 221 -8.24 -4.39 -15.74
CA THR A 221 -7.67 -3.36 -16.60
C THR A 221 -6.29 -3.80 -17.14
N ILE A 222 -5.76 -3.08 -18.13
CA ILE A 222 -4.41 -3.35 -18.63
C ILE A 222 -3.35 -3.19 -17.51
N ASP A 223 -3.50 -2.20 -16.63
CA ASP A 223 -2.56 -1.96 -15.54
C ASP A 223 -2.59 -3.10 -14.51
N GLU A 224 -3.78 -3.57 -14.15
CA GLU A 224 -3.94 -4.73 -13.27
C GLU A 224 -3.40 -6.01 -13.92
N LEU A 225 -3.61 -6.20 -15.23
CA LEU A 225 -3.01 -7.33 -15.95
C LEU A 225 -1.48 -7.28 -15.89
N VAL A 226 -0.87 -6.11 -16.12
CA VAL A 226 0.59 -5.92 -16.00
C VAL A 226 1.05 -6.20 -14.57
N ASP A 227 0.33 -5.68 -13.58
CA ASP A 227 0.63 -5.92 -12.16
C ASP A 227 0.59 -7.41 -11.81
N GLY A 228 -0.43 -8.13 -12.28
CA GLY A 228 -0.56 -9.57 -12.05
C GLY A 228 0.49 -10.42 -12.78
N VAL A 229 0.91 -10.02 -13.98
CA VAL A 229 1.98 -10.71 -14.72
C VAL A 229 3.34 -10.50 -14.08
N MET A 230 3.62 -9.30 -13.58
CA MET A 230 4.88 -8.98 -12.89
C MET A 230 4.98 -9.60 -11.50
N ASP A 231 3.86 -9.88 -10.84
CA ASP A 231 3.75 -10.55 -9.53
C ASP A 231 4.70 -9.97 -8.45
N ASN A 232 4.82 -8.65 -8.42
CA ASN A 232 5.71 -7.95 -7.49
C ASN A 232 5.02 -6.75 -6.80
N ARG A 233 3.69 -6.73 -6.80
CA ARG A 233 2.86 -5.75 -6.10
C ARG A 233 2.45 -6.27 -4.73
N VAL A 234 2.26 -5.35 -3.81
CA VAL A 234 1.66 -5.62 -2.49
C VAL A 234 0.31 -4.92 -2.44
N TYR A 235 -0.70 -5.65 -2.03
CA TYR A 235 -2.08 -5.18 -1.91
C TYR A 235 -2.39 -5.02 -0.43
N LEU A 236 -2.76 -3.82 -0.01
CA LEU A 236 -2.98 -3.48 1.40
C LEU A 236 -4.28 -2.68 1.54
N PRO A 237 -5.05 -2.93 2.60
CA PRO A 237 -6.10 -2.01 3.00
C PRO A 237 -5.49 -0.69 3.47
N SER A 238 -6.27 0.39 3.37
CA SER A 238 -5.88 1.68 3.92
C SER A 238 -7.02 2.37 4.66
N MET A 239 -6.66 3.25 5.59
CA MET A 239 -7.61 4.13 6.25
C MET A 239 -7.02 5.53 6.44
N VAL A 240 -7.90 6.51 6.63
CA VAL A 240 -7.52 7.91 6.82
C VAL A 240 -7.81 8.35 8.23
N VAL A 241 -6.83 8.99 8.84
CA VAL A 241 -6.92 9.62 10.15
C VAL A 241 -6.61 11.11 10.00
N VAL A 242 -7.53 11.97 10.38
CA VAL A 242 -7.30 13.42 10.48
C VAL A 242 -6.96 13.73 11.94
N ASN A 243 -5.68 14.01 12.18
CA ASN A 243 -5.16 14.33 13.51
C ASN A 243 -5.16 15.86 13.74
N LYS A 244 -4.90 16.29 14.96
CA LYS A 244 -4.86 17.70 15.38
C LYS A 244 -6.21 18.42 15.29
N MET A 245 -7.29 17.71 15.52
CA MET A 245 -8.63 18.28 15.54
C MET A 245 -8.86 19.28 16.67
N ASP A 246 -7.96 19.33 17.65
CA ASP A 246 -7.91 20.35 18.71
C ASP A 246 -7.51 21.75 18.21
N LEU A 247 -6.90 21.84 17.01
CA LEU A 247 -6.45 23.10 16.42
C LEU A 247 -7.51 23.78 15.55
N ILE A 248 -8.65 23.15 15.32
CA ILE A 248 -9.73 23.71 14.51
C ILE A 248 -11.01 23.92 15.32
N ASP A 249 -11.77 24.93 14.91
CA ASP A 249 -13.11 25.16 15.43
C ASP A 249 -14.15 24.32 14.67
N ARG A 250 -15.33 24.13 15.27
CA ARG A 250 -16.43 23.37 14.67
C ARG A 250 -16.86 23.91 13.29
N ASP A 251 -16.73 25.20 13.08
CA ASP A 251 -17.09 25.86 11.81
C ASP A 251 -16.11 25.52 10.66
N TYR A 252 -14.92 25.03 10.99
CA TYR A 252 -13.92 24.61 10.00
C TYR A 252 -14.08 23.12 9.57
N LEU A 253 -14.75 22.30 10.38
CA LEU A 253 -14.92 20.88 10.08
C LEU A 253 -15.56 20.62 8.71
N PRO A 254 -16.62 21.34 8.27
CA PRO A 254 -17.16 21.13 6.92
C PRO A 254 -16.17 21.38 5.78
N THR A 255 -15.16 22.22 5.99
CA THR A 255 -14.08 22.42 4.99
C THR A 255 -13.20 21.18 4.88
N VAL A 256 -12.83 20.58 6.02
CA VAL A 256 -12.05 19.35 6.06
C VAL A 256 -12.82 18.20 5.40
N GLU A 257 -14.12 18.08 5.69
CA GLU A 257 -15.00 17.06 5.11
C GLU A 257 -15.11 17.23 3.58
N ALA A 258 -15.29 18.46 3.08
CA ALA A 258 -15.32 18.73 1.65
C ALA A 258 -13.98 18.41 0.98
N ASP A 259 -12.85 18.73 1.62
CA ASP A 259 -11.52 18.41 1.11
C ASP A 259 -11.28 16.89 1.05
N LEU A 260 -11.86 16.10 1.95
CA LEU A 260 -11.84 14.64 1.90
C LEU A 260 -12.71 14.10 0.76
N GLU A 261 -13.95 14.62 0.63
CA GLU A 261 -14.89 14.22 -0.43
C GLU A 261 -14.31 14.49 -1.83
N ASP A 262 -13.63 15.61 -2.04
CA ASP A 262 -12.95 15.95 -3.30
C ASP A 262 -11.88 14.90 -3.69
N ARG A 263 -11.37 14.13 -2.72
CA ARG A 263 -10.40 13.04 -2.89
C ARG A 263 -11.02 11.65 -2.88
N GLY A 264 -12.35 11.60 -2.90
CA GLY A 264 -13.13 10.36 -2.91
C GLY A 264 -13.13 9.62 -1.56
N ILE A 265 -12.85 10.33 -0.45
CA ILE A 265 -12.92 9.79 0.90
C ILE A 265 -14.22 10.30 1.53
N ALA A 266 -15.14 9.37 1.85
CA ALA A 266 -16.34 9.77 2.57
C ALA A 266 -15.95 10.26 3.99
N PRO A 267 -16.52 11.37 4.49
CA PRO A 267 -16.21 11.88 5.83
C PRO A 267 -16.37 10.85 6.95
N ASP A 268 -17.36 9.97 6.84
CA ASP A 268 -17.61 8.88 7.79
C ASP A 268 -16.57 7.75 7.72
N ASP A 269 -15.79 7.68 6.66
CA ASP A 269 -14.69 6.72 6.51
C ASP A 269 -13.38 7.24 7.11
N ALA A 270 -13.29 8.53 7.40
CA ALA A 270 -12.15 9.13 8.09
C ALA A 270 -12.36 9.13 9.61
N VAL A 271 -11.26 8.90 10.35
CA VAL A 271 -11.29 9.01 11.83
C VAL A 271 -10.66 10.33 12.26
N TYR A 272 -11.41 11.11 13.02
CA TYR A 272 -10.98 12.43 13.49
C TYR A 272 -10.46 12.34 14.93
N ILE A 273 -9.20 12.72 15.14
CA ILE A 273 -8.54 12.59 16.44
C ILE A 273 -7.75 13.85 16.83
N SER A 274 -7.44 13.94 18.10
CA SER A 274 -6.32 14.72 18.62
C SER A 274 -5.42 13.81 19.44
N ALA A 275 -4.29 13.41 18.88
CA ALA A 275 -3.33 12.58 19.59
C ALA A 275 -2.74 13.30 20.81
N GLU A 276 -2.54 14.63 20.73
CA GLU A 276 -2.04 15.45 21.82
C GLU A 276 -3.01 15.53 23.00
N MET A 277 -4.32 15.58 22.72
CA MET A 277 -5.37 15.64 23.74
C MET A 277 -6.00 14.28 24.05
N GLU A 278 -5.46 13.21 23.48
CA GLU A 278 -5.96 11.82 23.61
C GLU A 278 -7.47 11.70 23.31
N ARG A 279 -7.97 12.46 22.30
CA ARG A 279 -9.38 12.43 21.89
C ARG A 279 -9.57 11.63 20.62
N GLY A 280 -10.63 10.83 20.57
CA GLY A 280 -10.97 10.01 19.41
C GLY A 280 -10.11 8.75 19.26
N LEU A 281 -9.21 8.45 20.23
CA LEU A 281 -8.34 7.29 20.17
C LEU A 281 -9.12 5.99 20.30
N ASP A 282 -10.18 5.94 21.13
CA ASP A 282 -11.03 4.76 21.25
C ASP A 282 -11.71 4.40 19.91
N ALA A 283 -12.22 5.42 19.20
CA ALA A 283 -12.81 5.23 17.87
C ALA A 283 -11.76 4.75 16.85
N LEU A 284 -10.53 5.25 16.96
CA LEU A 284 -9.43 4.81 16.11
C LEU A 284 -9.05 3.35 16.40
N GLN A 285 -8.99 2.92 17.65
CA GLN A 285 -8.72 1.53 18.04
C GLN A 285 -9.79 0.57 17.51
N GLU A 286 -11.06 0.93 17.62
CA GLU A 286 -12.17 0.16 17.06
C GLU A 286 -12.04 0.04 15.54
N ARG A 287 -11.78 1.16 14.84
CA ARG A 287 -11.63 1.16 13.39
C ARG A 287 -10.40 0.34 12.94
N LEU A 288 -9.27 0.42 13.64
CA LEU A 288 -8.09 -0.41 13.37
C LEU A 288 -8.42 -1.90 13.48
N TRP A 289 -9.17 -2.30 14.51
CA TRP A 289 -9.60 -3.68 14.69
C TRP A 289 -10.44 -4.17 13.51
N ASP A 290 -11.40 -3.37 13.07
CA ASP A 290 -12.30 -3.72 11.98
C ASP A 290 -11.57 -3.79 10.62
N GLU A 291 -10.72 -2.80 10.31
CA GLU A 291 -9.95 -2.76 9.06
C GLU A 291 -8.90 -3.88 8.96
N LEU A 292 -8.32 -4.28 10.08
CA LEU A 292 -7.41 -5.42 10.14
C LEU A 292 -8.14 -6.77 10.04
N GLY A 293 -9.48 -6.78 10.11
CA GLY A 293 -10.29 -8.00 10.06
C GLY A 293 -10.01 -8.96 11.23
N LEU A 294 -9.60 -8.42 12.38
CA LEU A 294 -9.27 -9.22 13.55
C LEU A 294 -10.52 -9.84 14.15
N VAL A 295 -10.43 -11.10 14.54
CA VAL A 295 -11.53 -11.82 15.19
C VAL A 295 -11.03 -12.45 16.49
N ARG A 296 -11.84 -12.36 17.54
CA ARG A 296 -11.54 -13.00 18.81
C ARG A 296 -12.19 -14.39 18.85
N LEU A 297 -11.37 -15.41 19.03
CA LEU A 297 -11.83 -16.80 19.15
C LEU A 297 -11.79 -17.23 20.61
N TYR A 298 -12.93 -17.69 21.10
CA TYR A 298 -13.04 -18.29 22.42
C TYR A 298 -13.06 -19.80 22.30
N MET A 299 -12.19 -20.48 23.05
CA MET A 299 -12.15 -21.95 23.05
C MET A 299 -13.03 -22.50 24.18
N ASP A 300 -13.97 -23.37 23.80
CA ASP A 300 -14.72 -24.16 24.78
C ASP A 300 -13.89 -25.37 25.22
N LYS A 301 -13.55 -25.43 26.51
CA LYS A 301 -12.89 -26.60 27.11
C LYS A 301 -13.96 -27.60 27.54
N PRO A 302 -13.95 -28.84 27.04
CA PRO A 302 -14.95 -29.85 27.41
C PRO A 302 -15.14 -29.95 28.94
N GLY A 303 -16.36 -29.67 29.39
CA GLY A 303 -16.75 -29.74 30.81
C GLY A 303 -16.49 -28.49 31.67
N ARG A 304 -15.96 -27.39 31.09
CA ARG A 304 -15.76 -26.11 31.82
C ARG A 304 -16.51 -24.93 31.23
N GLY A 305 -17.08 -25.10 30.04
CA GLY A 305 -17.73 -23.99 29.32
C GLY A 305 -16.71 -23.00 28.67
N VAL A 306 -17.25 -22.00 27.99
CA VAL A 306 -16.46 -20.94 27.34
C VAL A 306 -15.97 -19.95 28.40
N ASP A 307 -14.67 -19.71 28.44
CA ASP A 307 -14.07 -18.67 29.26
C ASP A 307 -14.00 -17.38 28.45
N TYR A 308 -14.72 -16.34 28.88
CA TYR A 308 -14.81 -15.04 28.21
C TYR A 308 -13.82 -14.00 28.79
N GLU A 309 -13.05 -14.38 29.83
CA GLU A 309 -12.17 -13.47 30.56
C GLU A 309 -10.67 -13.65 30.23
N GLU A 310 -10.32 -14.58 29.33
CA GLU A 310 -8.93 -14.73 28.84
C GLU A 310 -8.72 -14.20 27.42
#